data_9487b23692c52f14ecffceaf124a64b5
#
_entry.id   9487b23692c52f14ecffceaf124a64b5
#
_cell.length_a   1.000
_cell.length_b   1.000
_cell.length_c   1.000
_cell.angle_alpha   90.00
_cell.angle_beta   90.00
_cell.angle_gamma   90.00
#
_symmetry.space_group_name_H-M   'P 1'
#
loop_
_entity.id
_entity.type
_entity.pdbx_description
1 polymer ?
#
loop_
_entity_poly.entity_id
_entity_poly.type
_entity_poly.pdbx_seq_one_letter_code
_entity_poly.pdbx_strand_id
1 'polypeptide(L)'
;AGRPGGVWGPRGVDGWGKGRGPGRAGARDAVLYAPSLWRSPLPAARDCRFPFPAMKRLLFRLLLLFLVLAALVGAAGWWYAHRPLALGTDKVEFIVARGMGMRQAAGAIERAGVGVDARLLALLARLTARDARIKAGSYEVHAGITPWQLILKLSDGDVTQGELLLPEGWTFRQLRQMLEAHPDLEPDTAGLSEAEILARIGARETRAEGLFFPDTYLFDKRSGALAVLQRAYAAMQARVDAAWDERDPATPLASPYEALILASIVEKETGRAEDRGLVASVFANRLRIGMRLQTDPTVIYGLG
;
A
#
# COMPACT_ATOMS: atom_id res chain seq x y z
N ALA A 1 -22.63 23.26 -26.48
CA ALA A 1 -24.06 23.32 -26.25
C ALA A 1 -24.40 22.61 -24.93
N GLY A 2 -24.81 23.09 -23.84
CA GLY A 2 -25.48 24.22 -23.37
C GLY A 2 -25.51 24.12 -21.85
N ARG A 3 -25.14 25.16 -21.14
CA ARG A 3 -25.53 25.41 -19.74
C ARG A 3 -27.02 25.88 -19.74
N PRO A 4 -27.75 25.87 -18.60
CA PRO A 4 -27.66 26.83 -17.50
C PRO A 4 -27.92 26.20 -16.13
N GLY A 5 -27.52 26.72 -14.94
CA GLY A 5 -27.77 28.08 -14.39
C GLY A 5 -28.92 28.01 -13.38
N GLY A 6 -28.60 28.17 -12.08
CA GLY A 6 -29.63 28.22 -11.03
C GLY A 6 -29.05 28.68 -9.71
N VAL A 7 -28.90 29.99 -9.59
CA VAL A 7 -28.65 30.78 -8.39
C VAL A 7 -29.98 30.94 -7.61
N TRP A 8 -29.96 30.76 -6.29
CA TRP A 8 -30.94 31.36 -5.38
C TRP A 8 -30.27 31.83 -4.10
N GLY A 9 -30.18 33.13 -3.96
CA GLY A 9 -29.76 33.86 -2.79
C GLY A 9 -30.92 34.23 -1.88
N PRO A 10 -30.65 35.02 -0.80
CA PRO A 10 -31.49 35.10 0.39
C PRO A 10 -32.55 36.19 0.30
N ARG A 11 -33.66 36.00 1.04
CA ARG A 11 -34.61 37.07 1.37
C ARG A 11 -34.73 37.20 2.88
N GLY A 12 -34.30 38.32 3.32
CA GLY A 12 -34.74 39.08 4.43
C GLY A 12 -36.14 39.69 4.24
N VAL A 13 -36.81 39.88 5.32
CA VAL A 13 -37.89 40.87 5.44
C VAL A 13 -37.89 41.46 6.84
N ASP A 14 -37.79 42.78 6.84
CA ASP A 14 -37.96 43.74 7.90
C ASP A 14 -39.43 43.86 8.35
N GLY A 15 -39.66 44.56 9.48
CA GLY A 15 -40.90 45.21 9.71
C GLY A 15 -41.31 45.34 11.20
N TRP A 16 -40.86 46.27 11.91
CA TRP A 16 -41.50 47.50 12.32
C TRP A 16 -42.80 47.31 13.15
N GLY A 17 -42.81 47.92 14.35
CA GLY A 17 -44.04 48.28 15.08
C GLY A 17 -43.81 49.04 16.38
N LYS A 18 -43.56 50.33 16.30
CA LYS A 18 -43.63 51.33 17.39
C LYS A 18 -45.07 51.61 17.80
N GLY A 19 -45.34 51.90 19.08
CA GLY A 19 -46.55 52.54 19.56
C GLY A 19 -46.50 52.71 21.08
N ARG A 20 -46.04 53.79 21.53
CA ARG A 20 -46.50 54.99 22.17
C ARG A 20 -47.59 54.77 23.23
N GLY A 21 -47.29 55.23 24.47
CA GLY A 21 -48.24 55.56 25.53
C GLY A 21 -49.10 56.79 25.16
N PRO A 22 -49.78 57.51 26.05
CA PRO A 22 -49.70 57.66 27.49
C PRO A 22 -51.11 57.79 28.17
N GLY A 23 -51.17 57.99 29.47
CA GLY A 23 -52.42 58.44 30.11
C GLY A 23 -52.28 58.53 31.61
N ARG A 24 -52.08 59.76 32.12
CA ARG A 24 -52.26 60.21 33.50
C ARG A 24 -53.75 60.31 33.88
N ALA A 25 -54.02 60.18 35.13
CA ALA A 25 -54.98 60.91 36.08
C ALA A 25 -55.62 59.88 37.01
N GLY A 26 -55.81 60.06 38.26
CA GLY A 26 -55.91 61.16 39.17
C GLY A 26 -56.47 60.60 40.46
N ALA A 27 -55.89 60.92 41.50
CA ALA A 27 -56.25 61.50 42.80
C ALA A 27 -57.52 60.96 43.52
N ARG A 28 -57.28 60.78 44.78
CA ARG A 28 -58.08 61.17 46.00
C ARG A 28 -58.76 60.05 46.79
N ASP A 29 -58.24 60.03 48.03
CA ASP A 29 -58.86 60.04 49.34
C ASP A 29 -59.83 58.93 49.76
N ALA A 30 -59.42 58.21 50.81
CA ALA A 30 -60.06 58.13 52.14
C ALA A 30 -59.46 56.96 52.92
N VAL A 31 -58.71 57.21 53.94
CA VAL A 31 -59.03 57.32 55.35
C VAL A 31 -59.45 56.00 56.02
N LEU A 32 -58.54 55.55 56.92
CA LEU A 32 -58.80 54.89 58.22
C LEU A 32 -59.61 53.54 58.26
N TYR A 33 -58.91 52.49 58.61
CA TYR A 33 -59.13 51.73 59.84
C TYR A 33 -57.99 50.70 60.03
N ALA A 34 -57.25 50.83 61.16
CA ALA A 34 -56.47 49.70 61.68
C ALA A 34 -57.47 48.84 62.54
N PRO A 35 -57.23 47.56 62.65
CA PRO A 35 -56.61 47.08 63.88
C PRO A 35 -55.52 46.03 63.69
N SER A 36 -54.54 46.22 64.55
CA SER A 36 -53.61 45.26 65.00
C SER A 36 -54.16 43.85 65.18
N LEU A 37 -53.41 42.84 64.73
CA LEU A 37 -53.08 41.63 65.49
C LEU A 37 -52.53 40.56 64.56
N TRP A 38 -51.53 39.88 65.09
CA TRP A 38 -50.82 38.68 64.62
C TRP A 38 -49.62 38.92 63.68
N ARG A 39 -48.53 39.39 64.30
CA ARG A 39 -47.19 39.04 63.85
C ARG A 39 -46.87 37.62 64.25
N SER A 40 -47.09 36.68 63.38
CA SER A 40 -46.43 35.42 63.47
C SER A 40 -45.01 35.57 62.92
N PRO A 41 -43.95 35.21 63.63
CA PRO A 41 -42.63 35.19 63.05
C PRO A 41 -42.58 34.13 61.95
N LEU A 42 -42.32 34.59 60.71
CA LEU A 42 -41.98 33.69 59.61
C LEU A 42 -40.81 32.80 60.05
N PRO A 43 -40.91 31.46 59.89
CA PRO A 43 -39.78 30.61 60.15
C PRO A 43 -38.58 31.05 59.32
N ALA A 44 -37.47 31.31 60.00
CA ALA A 44 -36.19 31.64 59.33
C ALA A 44 -35.95 30.68 58.20
N ALA A 45 -35.78 31.19 56.99
CA ALA A 45 -35.39 30.43 55.81
C ALA A 45 -34.13 29.66 56.21
N ARG A 46 -34.27 28.35 56.41
CA ARG A 46 -33.14 27.47 56.54
C ARG A 46 -32.31 27.63 55.26
N ASP A 47 -31.14 28.29 55.41
CA ASP A 47 -30.13 28.33 54.38
C ASP A 47 -29.79 26.87 53.97
N CYS A 48 -30.48 26.37 52.96
CA CYS A 48 -30.06 25.16 52.24
C CYS A 48 -28.75 25.47 51.52
N ARG A 49 -27.68 25.68 52.25
CA ARG A 49 -26.34 25.66 51.67
C ARG A 49 -26.03 24.20 51.33
N PHE A 50 -26.38 23.81 50.09
CA PHE A 50 -25.89 22.59 49.53
C PHE A 50 -24.35 22.66 49.58
N PRO A 51 -23.67 21.59 50.06
CA PRO A 51 -22.22 21.60 50.21
C PRO A 51 -21.49 21.48 48.90
N PHE A 52 -21.69 22.48 48.02
CA PHE A 52 -21.04 22.59 46.72
C PHE A 52 -19.49 22.60 46.74
N PRO A 53 -18.76 23.07 47.78
CA PRO A 53 -17.32 23.07 47.77
C PRO A 53 -16.68 21.66 47.92
N ALA A 54 -17.34 20.74 48.61
CA ALA A 54 -16.80 19.37 48.81
C ALA A 54 -16.88 18.54 47.51
N MET A 55 -17.96 18.65 46.74
CA MET A 55 -18.15 17.97 45.47
C MET A 55 -17.18 18.46 44.42
N LYS A 56 -16.92 19.77 44.33
CA LYS A 56 -15.90 20.34 43.41
C LYS A 56 -14.50 19.83 43.72
N ARG A 57 -14.12 19.73 45.00
CA ARG A 57 -12.82 19.18 45.43
C ARG A 57 -12.71 17.68 45.12
N LEU A 58 -13.79 16.90 45.30
CA LEU A 58 -13.81 15.49 44.93
C LEU A 58 -13.67 15.31 43.41
N LEU A 59 -14.44 16.03 42.62
CA LEU A 59 -14.34 16.01 41.13
C LEU A 59 -12.94 16.39 40.67
N PHE A 60 -12.34 17.44 41.25
CA PHE A 60 -10.97 17.84 40.91
C PHE A 60 -9.93 16.76 41.26
N ARG A 61 -10.06 16.06 42.45
CA ARG A 61 -9.19 14.96 42.80
C ARG A 61 -9.36 13.78 41.87
N LEU A 62 -10.58 13.43 41.48
CA LEU A 62 -10.85 12.36 40.52
C LEU A 62 -10.29 12.69 39.10
N LEU A 63 -10.44 13.93 38.66
CA LEU A 63 -9.84 14.41 37.43
C LEU A 63 -8.31 14.35 37.47
N LEU A 64 -7.71 14.80 38.57
CA LEU A 64 -6.25 14.74 38.74
C LEU A 64 -5.76 13.29 38.74
N LEU A 65 -6.45 12.39 39.48
CA LEU A 65 -6.14 10.96 39.52
C LEU A 65 -6.23 10.35 38.10
N PHE A 66 -7.28 10.69 37.38
CA PHE A 66 -7.47 10.24 35.96
C PHE A 66 -6.32 10.74 35.08
N LEU A 67 -5.94 12.02 35.19
CA LEU A 67 -4.84 12.59 34.41
C LEU A 67 -3.50 11.92 34.73
N VAL A 68 -3.23 11.67 36.04
CA VAL A 68 -2.02 10.95 36.44
C VAL A 68 -2.02 9.53 35.91
N LEU A 69 -3.14 8.80 36.04
CA LEU A 69 -3.26 7.46 35.49
C LEU A 69 -3.09 7.43 33.97
N ALA A 70 -3.71 8.37 33.26
CA ALA A 70 -3.55 8.51 31.81
C ALA A 70 -2.09 8.81 31.42
N ALA A 71 -1.41 9.68 32.17
CA ALA A 71 0.01 9.97 31.98
C ALA A 71 0.90 8.74 32.21
N LEU A 72 0.62 7.95 33.25
CA LEU A 72 1.35 6.70 33.54
C LEU A 72 1.13 5.66 32.44
N VAL A 73 -0.11 5.48 31.98
CA VAL A 73 -0.42 4.57 30.86
C VAL A 73 0.26 5.04 29.57
N GLY A 74 0.24 6.34 29.29
CA GLY A 74 0.94 6.93 28.16
C GLY A 74 2.46 6.71 28.21
N ALA A 75 3.06 6.93 29.38
CA ALA A 75 4.49 6.70 29.60
C ALA A 75 4.87 5.22 29.44
N ALA A 76 4.07 4.30 29.98
CA ALA A 76 4.26 2.86 29.82
C ALA A 76 4.13 2.42 28.36
N GLY A 77 3.13 2.96 27.64
CA GLY A 77 2.94 2.72 26.21
C GLY A 77 4.12 3.24 25.38
N TRP A 78 4.60 4.44 25.68
CA TRP A 78 5.78 5.01 25.03
C TRP A 78 7.03 4.17 25.28
N TRP A 79 7.28 3.76 26.52
CA TRP A 79 8.41 2.89 26.86
C TRP A 79 8.31 1.55 26.14
N TYR A 80 7.14 0.91 26.10
CA TYR A 80 6.91 -0.33 25.36
C TYR A 80 7.18 -0.15 23.87
N ALA A 81 6.69 0.94 23.27
CA ALA A 81 6.84 1.21 21.84
C ALA A 81 8.30 1.37 21.40
N HIS A 82 9.17 1.89 22.31
CA HIS A 82 10.56 2.23 21.97
C HIS A 82 11.60 1.30 22.62
N ARG A 83 11.20 0.29 23.36
CA ARG A 83 12.15 -0.70 23.90
C ARG A 83 12.60 -1.63 22.77
N PRO A 84 13.91 -1.98 22.69
CA PRO A 84 14.38 -2.97 21.74
C PRO A 84 13.75 -4.33 22.03
N LEU A 85 13.36 -5.04 20.96
CA LEU A 85 12.83 -6.40 21.06
C LEU A 85 13.98 -7.41 21.16
N ALA A 86 13.78 -8.44 21.95
CA ALA A 86 14.68 -9.57 22.00
C ALA A 86 14.40 -10.48 20.80
N LEU A 87 15.42 -10.74 19.99
CA LEU A 87 15.40 -11.72 18.92
C LEU A 87 16.19 -12.95 19.35
N GLY A 88 15.74 -14.14 18.98
CA GLY A 88 16.47 -15.38 19.25
C GLY A 88 17.73 -15.55 18.41
N THR A 89 17.86 -14.77 17.33
CA THR A 89 18.96 -14.76 16.36
C THR A 89 19.23 -13.33 15.92
N ASP A 90 20.36 -13.08 15.25
CA ASP A 90 20.72 -11.73 14.74
C ASP A 90 19.67 -11.18 13.78
N LYS A 91 19.00 -12.07 13.04
CA LYS A 91 17.91 -11.72 12.13
C LYS A 91 16.77 -12.74 12.22
N VAL A 92 15.55 -12.27 12.02
CA VAL A 92 14.34 -13.09 11.95
C VAL A 92 13.56 -12.71 10.71
N GLU A 93 13.20 -13.71 9.90
CA GLU A 93 12.34 -13.55 8.74
C GLU A 93 10.93 -14.03 9.06
N PHE A 94 9.92 -13.29 8.62
CA PHE A 94 8.52 -13.68 8.76
C PHE A 94 7.68 -13.20 7.56
N ILE A 95 6.54 -13.85 7.36
CA ILE A 95 5.66 -13.57 6.23
C ILE A 95 4.32 -13.06 6.72
N VAL A 96 3.86 -11.96 6.11
CA VAL A 96 2.51 -11.45 6.23
C VAL A 96 1.76 -11.81 4.94
N ALA A 97 0.88 -12.79 4.98
CA ALA A 97 0.12 -13.21 3.81
C ALA A 97 -0.95 -12.17 3.42
N ARG A 98 -1.34 -12.18 2.15
CA ARG A 98 -2.41 -11.30 1.64
C ARG A 98 -3.71 -11.55 2.40
N GLY A 99 -4.37 -10.49 2.84
CA GLY A 99 -5.62 -10.57 3.60
C GLY A 99 -5.46 -10.81 5.12
N MET A 100 -4.24 -10.96 5.63
CA MET A 100 -4.02 -11.02 7.07
C MET A 100 -4.30 -9.65 7.73
N GLY A 101 -5.12 -9.64 8.78
CA GLY A 101 -5.29 -8.49 9.64
C GLY A 101 -4.14 -8.38 10.67
N MET A 102 -3.98 -7.19 11.29
CA MET A 102 -2.89 -6.90 12.22
C MET A 102 -2.73 -7.92 13.36
N ARG A 103 -3.82 -8.47 13.90
CA ARG A 103 -3.76 -9.51 14.95
C ARG A 103 -3.12 -10.80 14.46
N GLN A 104 -3.45 -11.23 13.25
CA GLN A 104 -2.89 -12.44 12.65
C GLN A 104 -1.41 -12.24 12.30
N ALA A 105 -1.07 -11.07 11.74
CA ALA A 105 0.30 -10.70 11.45
C ALA A 105 1.15 -10.66 12.73
N ALA A 106 0.66 -10.02 13.80
CA ALA A 106 1.34 -9.99 15.09
C ALA A 106 1.57 -11.39 15.67
N GLY A 107 0.59 -12.29 15.54
CA GLY A 107 0.74 -13.70 15.96
C GLY A 107 1.73 -14.48 15.08
N ALA A 108 1.86 -14.15 13.80
CA ALA A 108 2.87 -14.74 12.92
C ALA A 108 4.28 -14.27 13.29
N ILE A 109 4.43 -13.00 13.64
CA ILE A 109 5.68 -12.37 14.08
C ILE A 109 6.16 -12.98 15.40
N GLU A 110 5.25 -13.13 16.37
CA GLU A 110 5.56 -13.77 17.67
C GLU A 110 6.01 -15.22 17.49
N ARG A 111 5.33 -16.00 16.65
CA ARG A 111 5.70 -17.39 16.31
C ARG A 111 7.02 -17.51 15.55
N ALA A 112 7.41 -16.49 14.81
CA ALA A 112 8.68 -16.45 14.11
C ALA A 112 9.87 -16.21 15.06
N GLY A 113 9.63 -15.94 16.35
CA GLY A 113 10.70 -15.77 17.33
C GLY A 113 11.08 -14.29 17.58
N VAL A 114 10.29 -13.35 17.09
CA VAL A 114 10.41 -11.95 17.51
C VAL A 114 9.82 -11.82 18.92
N GLY A 115 10.60 -11.35 19.87
CA GLY A 115 10.21 -11.24 21.28
C GLY A 115 9.18 -10.14 21.54
N VAL A 116 8.03 -10.21 20.87
CA VAL A 116 6.93 -9.26 20.95
C VAL A 116 5.66 -9.99 21.40
N ASP A 117 4.87 -9.36 22.26
CA ASP A 117 3.51 -9.84 22.57
C ASP A 117 2.57 -9.39 21.45
N ALA A 118 1.93 -10.37 20.79
CA ALA A 118 1.05 -10.13 19.63
C ALA A 118 -0.14 -9.23 19.97
N ARG A 119 -0.67 -9.31 21.21
CA ARG A 119 -1.82 -8.50 21.65
C ARG A 119 -1.42 -7.05 21.84
N LEU A 120 -0.27 -6.83 22.49
CA LEU A 120 0.25 -5.47 22.73
C LEU A 120 0.67 -4.80 21.42
N LEU A 121 1.30 -5.54 20.51
CA LEU A 121 1.65 -5.02 19.18
C LEU A 121 0.40 -4.62 18.38
N ALA A 122 -0.62 -5.47 18.36
CA ALA A 122 -1.88 -5.18 17.68
C ALA A 122 -2.62 -3.99 18.32
N LEU A 123 -2.58 -3.86 19.65
CA LEU A 123 -3.15 -2.72 20.35
C LEU A 123 -2.41 -1.43 20.01
N LEU A 124 -1.09 -1.44 20.01
CA LEU A 124 -0.25 -0.28 19.63
C LEU A 124 -0.53 0.16 18.20
N ALA A 125 -0.62 -0.78 17.25
CA ALA A 125 -0.96 -0.48 15.86
C ALA A 125 -2.34 0.15 15.74
N ARG A 126 -3.33 -0.32 16.51
CA ARG A 126 -4.69 0.24 16.53
C ARG A 126 -4.75 1.64 17.13
N LEU A 127 -4.06 1.87 18.26
CA LEU A 127 -4.01 3.18 18.90
C LEU A 127 -3.34 4.24 18.01
N THR A 128 -2.42 3.81 17.14
CA THR A 128 -1.71 4.68 16.20
C THR A 128 -2.37 4.72 14.81
N ALA A 129 -3.57 4.13 14.64
CA ALA A 129 -4.33 4.06 13.40
C ALA A 129 -3.54 3.48 12.20
N ARG A 130 -2.65 2.51 12.47
CA ARG A 130 -1.82 1.83 11.47
C ARG A 130 -2.22 0.37 11.24
N ASP A 131 -3.18 -0.16 12.01
CA ASP A 131 -3.64 -1.54 11.94
C ASP A 131 -4.26 -1.93 10.59
N ALA A 132 -4.86 -0.97 9.87
CA ALA A 132 -5.44 -1.18 8.54
C ALA A 132 -4.45 -0.94 7.38
N ARG A 133 -3.21 -0.50 7.67
CA ARG A 133 -2.22 -0.13 6.63
C ARG A 133 -1.14 -1.17 6.41
N ILE A 134 -1.19 -2.29 7.11
CA ILE A 134 -0.19 -3.35 6.96
C ILE A 134 -0.21 -3.91 5.54
N LYS A 135 0.97 -4.06 4.96
CA LYS A 135 1.15 -4.64 3.64
C LYS A 135 1.56 -6.09 3.76
N ALA A 136 1.08 -6.92 2.84
CA ALA A 136 1.50 -8.30 2.72
C ALA A 136 2.91 -8.36 2.12
N GLY A 137 3.70 -9.33 2.53
CA GLY A 137 5.06 -9.53 2.03
C GLY A 137 5.94 -10.30 3.00
N SER A 138 7.16 -10.55 2.61
CA SER A 138 8.22 -11.11 3.44
C SER A 138 9.00 -9.99 4.11
N TYR A 139 9.20 -10.10 5.40
CA TYR A 139 9.89 -9.09 6.21
C TYR A 139 11.06 -9.72 6.93
N GLU A 140 12.17 -8.99 6.97
CA GLU A 140 13.34 -9.32 7.76
C GLU A 140 13.53 -8.24 8.82
N VAL A 141 13.77 -8.64 10.05
CA VAL A 141 14.03 -7.76 11.18
C VAL A 141 15.36 -8.15 11.85
N HIS A 142 16.10 -7.14 12.26
CA HIS A 142 17.38 -7.30 12.91
C HIS A 142 17.30 -7.01 14.41
N ALA A 143 18.28 -7.48 15.15
CA ALA A 143 18.40 -7.22 16.57
C ALA A 143 18.38 -5.70 16.86
N GLY A 144 17.66 -5.32 17.91
CA GLY A 144 17.48 -3.91 18.30
C GLY A 144 16.27 -3.21 17.71
N ILE A 145 15.49 -3.87 16.84
CA ILE A 145 14.23 -3.30 16.35
C ILE A 145 13.25 -3.06 17.50
N THR A 146 12.49 -1.97 17.45
CA THR A 146 11.47 -1.65 18.42
C THR A 146 10.06 -2.00 17.91
N PRO A 147 9.04 -2.20 18.79
CA PRO A 147 7.67 -2.41 18.36
C PRO A 147 7.14 -1.31 17.45
N TRP A 148 7.54 -0.06 17.68
CA TRP A 148 7.17 1.07 16.84
C TRP A 148 7.77 0.97 15.44
N GLN A 149 9.08 0.70 15.34
CA GLN A 149 9.75 0.50 14.04
C GLN A 149 9.18 -0.68 13.28
N LEU A 150 8.81 -1.76 13.99
CA LEU A 150 8.16 -2.92 13.38
C LEU A 150 6.80 -2.56 12.77
N ILE A 151 5.97 -1.76 13.45
CA ILE A 151 4.70 -1.28 12.90
C ILE A 151 4.93 -0.36 11.69
N LEU A 152 5.93 0.52 11.73
CA LEU A 152 6.31 1.36 10.59
C LEU A 152 6.71 0.49 9.40
N LYS A 153 7.62 -0.46 9.60
CA LYS A 153 8.08 -1.39 8.56
C LYS A 153 6.90 -2.11 7.89
N LEU A 154 5.93 -2.59 8.68
CA LEU A 154 4.72 -3.25 8.17
C LEU A 154 3.79 -2.28 7.41
N SER A 155 3.59 -1.06 7.92
CA SER A 155 2.68 -0.08 7.31
C SER A 155 3.26 0.56 6.05
N ASP A 156 4.56 0.78 6.01
CA ASP A 156 5.27 1.37 4.87
C ASP A 156 5.51 0.31 3.79
N GLY A 157 5.49 -0.98 4.18
CA GLY A 157 5.72 -2.11 3.27
C GLY A 157 7.18 -2.24 2.91
N ASP A 158 8.07 -2.00 3.86
CA ASP A 158 9.49 -2.25 3.72
C ASP A 158 9.76 -3.77 3.77
N VAL A 159 9.34 -4.42 2.68
CA VAL A 159 9.48 -5.87 2.46
C VAL A 159 10.89 -6.20 2.02
N THR A 160 11.37 -7.35 2.43
CA THR A 160 12.65 -7.88 1.96
C THR A 160 12.45 -8.42 0.57
N GLN A 161 13.12 -7.79 -0.40
CA GLN A 161 13.08 -8.21 -1.79
C GLN A 161 14.24 -9.16 -2.10
N GLY A 162 13.94 -10.18 -2.88
CA GLY A 162 14.93 -10.95 -3.60
C GLY A 162 15.25 -10.27 -4.93
N GLU A 163 16.40 -10.60 -5.49
CA GLU A 163 16.88 -10.09 -6.76
C GLU A 163 17.17 -11.27 -7.69
N LEU A 164 16.73 -11.19 -8.93
CA LEU A 164 16.98 -12.18 -9.95
C LEU A 164 17.45 -11.49 -11.23
N LEU A 165 18.65 -11.80 -11.66
CA LEU A 165 19.18 -11.36 -12.95
C LEU A 165 18.76 -12.37 -14.03
N LEU A 166 18.04 -11.91 -15.04
CA LEU A 166 17.79 -12.64 -16.29
C LEU A 166 18.88 -12.26 -17.29
N PRO A 167 19.83 -13.17 -17.60
CA PRO A 167 20.91 -12.85 -18.53
C PRO A 167 20.43 -12.77 -19.97
N GLU A 168 21.12 -11.96 -20.76
CA GLU A 168 20.93 -11.91 -22.22
C GLU A 168 21.35 -13.24 -22.87
N GLY A 169 20.69 -13.58 -23.98
CA GLY A 169 21.03 -14.74 -24.79
C GLY A 169 20.68 -16.11 -24.18
N TRP A 170 20.00 -16.14 -23.02
CA TRP A 170 19.55 -17.39 -22.42
C TRP A 170 18.31 -17.93 -23.13
N THR A 171 18.23 -19.28 -23.18
CA THR A 171 17.02 -19.98 -23.62
C THR A 171 15.95 -19.98 -22.52
N PHE A 172 14.69 -20.14 -22.91
CA PHE A 172 13.60 -20.27 -21.94
C PHE A 172 13.81 -21.47 -20.99
N ARG A 173 14.40 -22.55 -21.46
CA ARG A 173 14.75 -23.71 -20.62
C ARG A 173 15.72 -23.33 -19.49
N GLN A 174 16.77 -22.60 -19.81
CA GLN A 174 17.76 -22.14 -18.81
C GLN A 174 17.11 -21.17 -17.82
N LEU A 175 16.32 -20.22 -18.32
CA LEU A 175 15.57 -19.28 -17.50
C LEU A 175 14.64 -19.99 -16.51
N ARG A 176 13.88 -20.96 -16.99
CA ARG A 176 12.98 -21.77 -16.17
C ARG A 176 13.73 -22.55 -15.09
N GLN A 177 14.83 -23.22 -15.43
CA GLN A 177 15.65 -23.93 -14.46
C GLN A 177 16.18 -23.01 -13.36
N MET A 178 16.62 -21.81 -13.71
CA MET A 178 17.09 -20.82 -12.73
C MET A 178 15.96 -20.36 -11.80
N LEU A 179 14.77 -20.10 -12.33
CA LEU A 179 13.59 -19.71 -11.53
C LEU A 179 13.15 -20.81 -10.57
N GLU A 180 13.11 -22.06 -11.05
CA GLU A 180 12.72 -23.22 -10.24
C GLU A 180 13.76 -23.60 -9.17
N ALA A 181 15.04 -23.26 -9.40
CA ALA A 181 16.13 -23.50 -8.44
C ALA A 181 16.33 -22.34 -7.45
N HIS A 182 15.64 -21.21 -7.64
CA HIS A 182 15.87 -20.02 -6.80
C HIS A 182 15.30 -20.20 -5.39
N PRO A 183 16.12 -20.04 -4.31
CA PRO A 183 15.72 -20.37 -2.94
C PRO A 183 14.59 -19.47 -2.38
N ASP A 184 14.51 -18.24 -2.88
CA ASP A 184 13.54 -17.25 -2.42
C ASP A 184 12.27 -17.15 -3.30
N LEU A 185 12.12 -17.98 -4.35
CA LEU A 185 10.93 -18.05 -5.20
C LEU A 185 10.12 -19.33 -4.93
N GLU A 186 8.79 -19.21 -5.03
CA GLU A 186 7.94 -20.40 -5.12
C GLU A 186 8.01 -20.95 -6.55
N PRO A 187 8.33 -22.24 -6.73
CA PRO A 187 8.47 -22.85 -8.06
C PRO A 187 7.09 -23.21 -8.64
N ASP A 188 6.19 -22.21 -8.77
CA ASP A 188 4.84 -22.37 -9.30
C ASP A 188 4.79 -22.63 -10.82
N THR A 189 5.96 -22.66 -11.47
CA THR A 189 6.16 -23.13 -12.84
C THR A 189 6.45 -24.63 -12.93
N ALA A 190 6.81 -25.25 -11.82
CA ALA A 190 7.17 -26.67 -11.80
C ALA A 190 5.99 -27.55 -12.25
N GLY A 191 6.27 -28.49 -13.15
CA GLY A 191 5.26 -29.40 -13.70
C GLY A 191 4.33 -28.78 -14.74
N LEU A 192 4.40 -27.47 -15.01
CA LEU A 192 3.62 -26.85 -16.07
C LEU A 192 4.30 -27.03 -17.43
N SER A 193 3.50 -27.22 -18.47
CA SER A 193 3.96 -27.12 -19.84
C SER A 193 4.26 -25.65 -20.22
N GLU A 194 5.04 -25.45 -21.26
CA GLU A 194 5.32 -24.11 -21.81
C GLU A 194 4.03 -23.35 -22.16
N ALA A 195 3.07 -24.04 -22.78
CA ALA A 195 1.77 -23.46 -23.14
C ALA A 195 0.95 -23.02 -21.91
N GLU A 196 0.98 -23.80 -20.83
CA GLU A 196 0.30 -23.44 -19.57
C GLU A 196 0.96 -22.23 -18.90
N ILE A 197 2.29 -22.14 -18.92
CA ILE A 197 3.01 -20.95 -18.42
C ILE A 197 2.60 -19.72 -19.22
N LEU A 198 2.64 -19.78 -20.56
CA LEU A 198 2.25 -18.69 -21.43
C LEU A 198 0.80 -18.25 -21.20
N ALA A 199 -0.12 -19.21 -21.07
CA ALA A 199 -1.51 -18.89 -20.78
C ALA A 199 -1.69 -18.19 -19.42
N ARG A 200 -0.97 -18.62 -18.38
CA ARG A 200 -1.05 -18.02 -17.04
C ARG A 200 -0.47 -16.61 -16.95
N ILE A 201 0.58 -16.32 -17.73
CA ILE A 201 1.14 -14.97 -17.78
C ILE A 201 0.40 -14.05 -18.75
N GLY A 202 -0.58 -14.57 -19.50
CA GLY A 202 -1.38 -13.82 -20.48
C GLY A 202 -0.66 -13.56 -21.81
N ALA A 203 0.34 -14.38 -22.16
CA ALA A 203 1.03 -14.30 -23.44
C ALA A 203 0.13 -14.74 -24.59
N ARG A 204 0.32 -14.13 -25.76
CA ARG A 204 -0.43 -14.43 -27.00
C ARG A 204 0.30 -15.40 -27.91
N GLU A 205 1.59 -15.52 -27.70
CA GLU A 205 2.51 -16.34 -28.48
C GLU A 205 2.37 -17.81 -28.07
N THR A 206 2.77 -18.70 -28.96
CA THR A 206 2.73 -20.15 -28.76
C THR A 206 4.05 -20.74 -28.28
N ARG A 207 5.12 -19.95 -28.33
CA ARG A 207 6.47 -20.32 -27.89
C ARG A 207 7.01 -19.28 -26.93
N ALA A 208 7.65 -19.74 -25.86
CA ALA A 208 8.17 -18.87 -24.80
C ALA A 208 9.54 -18.28 -25.10
N GLU A 209 10.23 -18.84 -26.12
CA GLU A 209 11.58 -18.40 -26.45
C GLU A 209 11.63 -16.93 -26.90
N GLY A 210 12.56 -16.16 -26.30
CA GLY A 210 12.76 -14.75 -26.61
C GLY A 210 11.70 -13.78 -26.03
N LEU A 211 10.68 -14.26 -25.32
CA LEU A 211 9.59 -13.40 -24.84
C LEU A 211 9.88 -12.67 -23.52
N PHE A 212 10.99 -12.94 -22.85
CA PHE A 212 11.31 -12.42 -21.53
C PHE A 212 12.48 -11.43 -21.62
N PHE A 213 12.23 -10.17 -21.26
CA PHE A 213 13.28 -9.15 -21.34
C PHE A 213 14.40 -9.42 -20.33
N PRO A 214 15.64 -9.45 -20.74
CA PRO A 214 16.79 -9.64 -19.86
C PRO A 214 17.00 -8.35 -19.03
N ASP A 215 16.86 -8.49 -17.71
CA ASP A 215 17.02 -7.39 -16.74
C ASP A 215 17.16 -7.99 -15.33
N THR A 216 17.42 -7.13 -14.37
CA THR A 216 17.36 -7.48 -12.95
C THR A 216 15.96 -7.25 -12.39
N TYR A 217 15.34 -8.33 -11.92
CA TYR A 217 14.00 -8.30 -11.38
C TYR A 217 14.00 -8.42 -9.86
N LEU A 218 13.55 -7.37 -9.19
CA LEU A 218 13.27 -7.43 -7.75
C LEU A 218 11.92 -8.12 -7.54
N PHE A 219 11.84 -8.99 -6.54
CA PHE A 219 10.61 -9.71 -6.21
C PHE A 219 10.46 -9.88 -4.70
N ASP A 220 9.23 -10.01 -4.23
CA ASP A 220 8.98 -10.32 -2.82
C ASP A 220 9.39 -11.76 -2.55
N LYS A 221 10.21 -12.01 -1.54
CA LYS A 221 10.61 -13.37 -1.15
C LYS A 221 9.37 -14.27 -1.00
N ARG A 222 9.46 -15.49 -1.54
CA ARG A 222 8.37 -16.47 -1.64
C ARG A 222 7.17 -16.02 -2.49
N SER A 223 7.41 -15.12 -3.44
CA SER A 223 6.45 -14.92 -4.54
C SER A 223 6.66 -15.97 -5.61
N GLY A 224 5.61 -16.22 -6.42
CA GLY A 224 5.69 -17.18 -7.51
C GLY A 224 6.61 -16.74 -8.64
N ALA A 225 7.31 -17.69 -9.26
CA ALA A 225 8.13 -17.50 -10.44
C ALA A 225 7.32 -16.95 -11.64
N LEU A 226 6.02 -17.33 -11.74
CA LEU A 226 5.11 -16.79 -12.76
C LEU A 226 4.98 -15.27 -12.69
N ALA A 227 5.00 -14.67 -11.49
CA ALA A 227 4.92 -13.22 -11.36
C ALA A 227 6.18 -12.50 -11.91
N VAL A 228 7.35 -13.12 -11.81
CA VAL A 228 8.59 -12.61 -12.42
C VAL A 228 8.51 -12.74 -13.94
N LEU A 229 8.09 -13.90 -14.45
CA LEU A 229 7.91 -14.13 -15.89
C LEU A 229 6.90 -13.15 -16.49
N GLN A 230 5.78 -12.88 -15.82
CA GLN A 230 4.77 -11.94 -16.30
C GLN A 230 5.34 -10.53 -16.45
N ARG A 231 6.17 -10.06 -15.50
CA ARG A 231 6.82 -8.76 -15.59
C ARG A 231 7.88 -8.72 -16.70
N ALA A 232 8.67 -9.78 -16.84
CA ALA A 232 9.68 -9.90 -17.88
C ALA A 232 9.04 -9.93 -19.27
N TYR A 233 7.91 -10.62 -19.42
CA TYR A 233 7.12 -10.62 -20.65
C TYR A 233 6.56 -9.23 -20.95
N ALA A 234 5.94 -8.56 -19.99
CA ALA A 234 5.41 -7.21 -20.18
C ALA A 234 6.51 -6.20 -20.55
N ALA A 235 7.70 -6.32 -19.95
CA ALA A 235 8.85 -5.50 -20.29
C ALA A 235 9.33 -5.75 -21.73
N MET A 236 9.36 -7.01 -22.17
CA MET A 236 9.70 -7.35 -23.56
C MET A 236 8.68 -6.79 -24.54
N GLN A 237 7.38 -6.98 -24.29
CA GLN A 237 6.32 -6.43 -25.15
C GLN A 237 6.45 -4.92 -25.31
N ALA A 238 6.63 -4.20 -24.20
CA ALA A 238 6.79 -2.73 -24.25
C ALA A 238 8.00 -2.30 -25.07
N ARG A 239 9.12 -3.03 -25.01
CA ARG A 239 10.34 -2.76 -25.79
C ARG A 239 10.14 -3.06 -27.28
N VAL A 240 9.52 -4.18 -27.58
CA VAL A 240 9.24 -4.59 -28.97
C VAL A 240 8.24 -3.65 -29.62
N ASP A 241 7.18 -3.26 -28.93
CA ASP A 241 6.19 -2.32 -29.43
C ASP A 241 6.82 -0.93 -29.72
N ALA A 242 7.62 -0.41 -28.79
CA ALA A 242 8.34 0.86 -28.99
C ALA A 242 9.28 0.80 -30.20
N ALA A 243 10.09 -0.27 -30.33
CA ALA A 243 10.97 -0.45 -31.48
C ALA A 243 10.19 -0.61 -32.79
N TRP A 244 9.02 -1.26 -32.73
CA TRP A 244 8.16 -1.41 -33.89
C TRP A 244 7.56 -0.09 -34.36
N ASP A 245 7.18 0.79 -33.46
CA ASP A 245 6.65 2.11 -33.76
C ASP A 245 7.70 3.02 -34.42
N GLU A 246 8.96 2.86 -34.03
CA GLU A 246 10.11 3.62 -34.60
C GLU A 246 10.72 2.97 -35.86
N ARG A 247 10.19 1.83 -36.34
CA ARG A 247 10.76 1.11 -37.48
C ARG A 247 10.74 1.92 -38.75
N ASP A 248 11.70 1.66 -39.63
CA ASP A 248 11.64 2.13 -41.04
C ASP A 248 10.39 1.49 -41.72
N PRO A 249 9.49 2.30 -42.32
CA PRO A 249 8.35 1.78 -43.08
C PRO A 249 8.73 0.82 -44.22
N ALA A 250 9.97 0.87 -44.72
CA ALA A 250 10.49 -0.03 -45.76
C ALA A 250 11.02 -1.36 -45.20
N THR A 251 10.89 -1.62 -43.88
CA THR A 251 11.29 -2.91 -43.29
C THR A 251 10.50 -4.07 -43.92
N PRO A 252 11.15 -5.20 -44.25
CA PRO A 252 10.46 -6.36 -44.82
C PRO A 252 9.71 -7.22 -43.78
N LEU A 253 9.59 -6.76 -42.54
CA LEU A 253 8.94 -7.48 -41.45
C LEU A 253 7.45 -7.09 -41.40
N ALA A 254 6.58 -8.08 -41.11
CA ALA A 254 5.14 -7.88 -41.10
C ALA A 254 4.56 -7.61 -39.69
N SER A 255 5.30 -7.93 -38.66
CA SER A 255 4.81 -7.82 -37.27
C SER A 255 5.92 -7.53 -36.27
N PRO A 256 5.59 -6.99 -35.06
CA PRO A 256 6.52 -6.84 -33.95
C PRO A 256 7.19 -8.16 -33.56
N TYR A 257 6.46 -9.27 -33.62
CA TYR A 257 6.98 -10.59 -33.29
C TYR A 257 8.03 -11.07 -34.31
N GLU A 258 7.87 -10.78 -35.59
CA GLU A 258 8.91 -11.05 -36.60
C GLU A 258 10.17 -10.21 -36.37
N ALA A 259 10.01 -8.98 -35.89
CA ALA A 259 11.16 -8.15 -35.49
C ALA A 259 11.91 -8.77 -34.30
N LEU A 260 11.20 -9.30 -33.30
CA LEU A 260 11.81 -10.02 -32.18
C LEU A 260 12.53 -11.28 -32.64
N ILE A 261 11.95 -12.06 -33.55
CA ILE A 261 12.61 -13.24 -34.16
C ILE A 261 13.90 -12.83 -34.85
N LEU A 262 13.87 -11.80 -35.70
CA LEU A 262 15.06 -11.35 -36.40
C LEU A 262 16.14 -10.84 -35.41
N ALA A 263 15.72 -10.10 -34.39
CA ALA A 263 16.63 -9.62 -33.33
C ALA A 263 17.31 -10.78 -32.59
N SER A 264 16.59 -11.87 -32.31
CA SER A 264 17.17 -13.06 -31.66
C SER A 264 18.21 -13.76 -32.53
N ILE A 265 18.05 -13.73 -33.85
CA ILE A 265 19.03 -14.24 -34.81
C ILE A 265 20.29 -13.35 -34.79
N VAL A 266 20.10 -12.03 -34.91
CA VAL A 266 21.21 -11.06 -34.87
C VAL A 266 21.99 -11.16 -33.57
N GLU A 267 21.34 -11.33 -32.42
CA GLU A 267 21.97 -11.51 -31.11
C GLU A 267 22.87 -12.75 -31.08
N LYS A 268 22.49 -13.83 -31.76
CA LYS A 268 23.28 -15.08 -31.82
C LYS A 268 24.38 -15.04 -32.89
N GLU A 269 24.28 -14.17 -33.87
CA GLU A 269 25.29 -14.01 -34.93
C GLU A 269 26.48 -13.14 -34.50
N THR A 270 26.21 -12.11 -33.68
CA THR A 270 27.25 -11.20 -33.24
C THR A 270 27.10 -10.74 -31.80
N GLY A 271 28.17 -10.85 -31.02
CA GLY A 271 28.27 -10.24 -29.68
C GLY A 271 28.66 -8.76 -29.70
N ARG A 272 28.97 -8.19 -30.89
CA ARG A 272 29.46 -6.82 -31.02
C ARG A 272 28.34 -5.88 -31.40
N ALA A 273 28.12 -4.87 -30.56
CA ALA A 273 27.02 -3.92 -30.75
C ALA A 273 27.14 -3.16 -32.09
N GLU A 274 28.36 -2.79 -32.50
CA GLU A 274 28.64 -2.07 -33.74
C GLU A 274 28.31 -2.87 -35.01
N ASP A 275 28.37 -4.22 -34.94
CA ASP A 275 28.11 -5.07 -36.10
C ASP A 275 26.62 -5.43 -36.24
N ARG A 276 25.80 -5.26 -35.19
CA ARG A 276 24.37 -5.64 -35.19
C ARG A 276 23.59 -5.04 -36.35
N GLY A 277 23.82 -3.75 -36.65
CA GLY A 277 23.15 -3.06 -37.74
C GLY A 277 23.50 -3.66 -39.13
N LEU A 278 24.76 -4.02 -39.36
CA LEU A 278 25.22 -4.65 -40.61
C LEU A 278 24.63 -6.06 -40.74
N VAL A 279 24.68 -6.87 -39.69
CA VAL A 279 24.11 -8.22 -39.71
C VAL A 279 22.59 -8.15 -39.93
N ALA A 280 21.87 -7.26 -39.25
CA ALA A 280 20.43 -7.06 -39.46
C ALA A 280 20.10 -6.65 -40.89
N SER A 281 20.92 -5.78 -41.51
CA SER A 281 20.71 -5.33 -42.91
C SER A 281 20.88 -6.47 -43.91
N VAL A 282 21.82 -7.40 -43.69
CA VAL A 282 21.99 -8.60 -44.52
C VAL A 282 20.73 -9.47 -44.50
N PHE A 283 20.19 -9.74 -43.31
CA PHE A 283 18.96 -10.53 -43.19
C PHE A 283 17.74 -9.82 -43.75
N ALA A 284 17.60 -8.51 -43.51
CA ALA A 284 16.53 -7.72 -44.11
C ALA A 284 16.58 -7.75 -45.65
N ASN A 285 17.78 -7.67 -46.23
CA ASN A 285 17.92 -7.78 -47.67
C ASN A 285 17.57 -9.18 -48.21
N ARG A 286 18.00 -10.26 -47.50
CA ARG A 286 17.60 -11.62 -47.87
C ARG A 286 16.07 -11.79 -47.86
N LEU A 287 15.39 -11.26 -46.85
CA LEU A 287 13.93 -11.28 -46.75
C LEU A 287 13.28 -10.53 -47.92
N ARG A 288 13.79 -9.35 -48.30
CA ARG A 288 13.24 -8.56 -49.41
C ARG A 288 13.29 -9.30 -50.77
N ILE A 289 14.32 -10.11 -50.98
CA ILE A 289 14.48 -10.86 -52.22
C ILE A 289 13.96 -12.31 -52.13
N GLY A 290 13.29 -12.65 -51.02
CA GLY A 290 12.77 -14.00 -50.81
C GLY A 290 13.86 -15.07 -50.62
N MET A 291 15.07 -14.68 -50.21
CA MET A 291 16.17 -15.58 -49.96
C MET A 291 16.07 -16.17 -48.54
N ARG A 292 16.43 -17.45 -48.40
CA ARG A 292 16.54 -18.09 -47.07
C ARG A 292 17.60 -17.40 -46.21
N LEU A 293 17.35 -17.30 -44.90
CA LEU A 293 18.29 -16.64 -43.96
C LEU A 293 19.62 -17.42 -43.83
N GLN A 294 19.60 -18.75 -43.84
CA GLN A 294 20.78 -19.62 -43.87
C GLN A 294 21.80 -19.22 -42.78
N THR A 295 21.38 -19.30 -41.52
CA THR A 295 22.18 -18.94 -40.35
C THR A 295 22.26 -20.10 -39.38
N ASP A 296 23.45 -20.41 -38.86
CA ASP A 296 23.73 -21.52 -37.96
C ASP A 296 22.86 -21.47 -36.69
N PRO A 297 22.63 -20.32 -36.03
CA PRO A 297 21.73 -20.23 -34.89
C PRO A 297 20.34 -20.79 -35.11
N THR A 298 19.76 -20.65 -36.32
CA THR A 298 18.42 -21.17 -36.61
C THR A 298 18.43 -22.69 -36.74
N VAL A 299 19.52 -23.27 -37.27
CA VAL A 299 19.70 -24.72 -37.38
C VAL A 299 19.89 -25.33 -35.98
N ILE A 300 20.78 -24.72 -35.18
CA ILE A 300 21.03 -25.17 -33.80
C ILE A 300 19.74 -25.13 -32.97
N TYR A 301 18.97 -24.04 -33.07
CA TYR A 301 17.70 -23.92 -32.36
C TYR A 301 16.66 -24.96 -32.84
N GLY A 302 16.63 -25.25 -34.12
CA GLY A 302 15.70 -26.24 -34.70
C GLY A 302 16.02 -27.67 -34.34
N LEU A 303 17.26 -27.98 -33.98
CA LEU A 303 17.70 -29.32 -33.51
C LEU A 303 17.43 -29.54 -32.02
N GLY A 304 17.14 -28.52 -31.22
CA GLY A 304 16.85 -28.56 -29.77
C GLY A 304 18.08 -28.44 -28.91
#